data_a15c1bd383a03e74baf65ef3f596265b
#
_entry.id   a15c1bd383a03e74baf65ef3f596265b
#
_cell.length_a   1.000
_cell.length_b   1.000
_cell.length_c   1.000
_cell.angle_alpha   90.00
_cell.angle_beta   90.00
_cell.angle_gamma   90.00
#
_symmetry.space_group_name_H-M   'P 1'
#
loop_
_entity.id
_entity.type
_entity.pdbx_description
1 polymer ?
#
loop_
_entity_poly.entity_id
_entity_poly.type
_entity_poly.pdbx_seq_one_letter_code
_entity_poly.pdbx_strand_id
1 'polypeptide(L)'
;MEFIFKASPTLLYQFITTPACLVRWFCDGVEITEDLFSFSWNGSYEDAEMVDDIEDERVRFKWLDADDPSEYFEFRMYKSDVTLETILEVTDFCDMGDERSTRDLWNQQITALRQECGG
;
A
#
# COMPACT_ATOMS: atom_id res chain seq x y z
N MET A 1 10.17 -2.20 4.75
CA MET A 1 9.43 -2.35 6.04
C MET A 1 8.59 -3.62 5.98
N GLU A 2 8.67 -4.42 7.00
CA GLU A 2 7.90 -5.67 7.08
C GLU A 2 6.89 -5.59 8.20
N PHE A 3 5.68 -6.11 7.93
CA PHE A 3 4.59 -6.15 8.89
C PHE A 3 3.96 -7.54 8.88
N ILE A 4 3.55 -8.02 10.04
CA ILE A 4 2.98 -9.36 10.20
C ILE A 4 1.46 -9.25 10.34
N PHE A 5 0.74 -10.09 9.58
CA PHE A 5 -0.73 -10.12 9.57
C PHE A 5 -1.24 -11.54 9.76
N LYS A 6 -2.41 -11.65 10.38
CA LYS A 6 -3.18 -12.89 10.41
C LYS A 6 -4.00 -13.07 9.13
N ALA A 7 -4.37 -11.94 8.50
CA ALA A 7 -5.12 -11.95 7.25
C ALA A 7 -4.33 -12.64 6.15
N SER A 8 -5.04 -13.27 5.20
CA SER A 8 -4.41 -13.97 4.08
C SER A 8 -3.83 -12.98 3.06
N PRO A 9 -2.88 -13.40 2.23
CA PRO A 9 -2.42 -12.58 1.11
C PRO A 9 -3.55 -12.15 0.18
N THR A 10 -4.52 -13.03 -0.06
CA THR A 10 -5.70 -12.71 -0.89
C THR A 10 -6.49 -11.55 -0.31
N LEU A 11 -6.75 -11.56 1.01
CA LEU A 11 -7.48 -10.49 1.65
C LEU A 11 -6.69 -9.17 1.63
N LEU A 12 -5.39 -9.23 1.91
CA LEU A 12 -4.53 -8.03 1.84
C LEU A 12 -4.51 -7.46 0.43
N TYR A 13 -4.44 -8.31 -0.57
CA TYR A 13 -4.47 -7.86 -1.97
C TYR A 13 -5.77 -7.09 -2.28
N GLN A 14 -6.91 -7.58 -1.80
CA GLN A 14 -8.18 -6.89 -1.96
C GLN A 14 -8.18 -5.51 -1.28
N PHE A 15 -7.61 -5.41 -0.08
CA PHE A 15 -7.53 -4.13 0.63
C PHE A 15 -6.62 -3.12 -0.07
N ILE A 16 -5.70 -3.58 -0.89
CA ILE A 16 -4.75 -2.72 -1.62
C ILE A 16 -5.27 -2.33 -3.00
N THR A 17 -6.15 -3.10 -3.61
CA THR A 17 -6.58 -2.91 -5.00
C THR A 17 -8.06 -2.55 -5.18
N THR A 18 -8.88 -2.68 -4.15
CA THR A 18 -10.33 -2.46 -4.24
C THR A 18 -10.68 -1.09 -3.66
N PRO A 19 -11.42 -0.23 -4.40
CA PRO A 19 -11.76 1.11 -3.91
C PRO A 19 -12.46 1.11 -2.57
N ALA A 20 -13.45 0.24 -2.38
CA ALA A 20 -14.20 0.16 -1.12
C ALA A 20 -13.32 -0.22 0.07
N CYS A 21 -12.23 -0.93 -0.16
CA CYS A 21 -11.28 -1.32 0.87
C CYS A 21 -10.21 -0.27 1.10
N LEU A 22 -9.70 0.36 0.04
CA LEU A 22 -8.68 1.41 0.14
C LEU A 22 -9.16 2.58 0.98
N VAL A 23 -10.43 2.96 0.88
CA VAL A 23 -10.96 4.10 1.65
C VAL A 23 -11.09 3.81 3.15
N ARG A 24 -10.89 2.58 3.55
CA ARG A 24 -10.95 2.20 4.97
C ARG A 24 -9.63 2.43 5.70
N TRP A 25 -8.51 2.48 4.98
CA TRP A 25 -7.22 2.56 5.66
C TRP A 25 -6.21 3.48 4.96
N PHE A 26 -6.26 3.62 3.65
CA PHE A 26 -5.20 4.28 2.89
C PHE A 26 -5.55 5.73 2.51
N CYS A 27 -6.77 5.99 2.13
CA CYS A 27 -7.19 7.30 1.60
C CYS A 27 -8.64 7.59 1.95
N ASP A 28 -9.05 8.84 1.75
CA ASP A 28 -10.44 9.25 1.96
C ASP A 28 -11.33 8.84 0.79
N GLY A 29 -10.78 8.87 -0.41
CA GLY A 29 -11.49 8.45 -1.62
C GLY A 29 -10.50 7.99 -2.67
N VAL A 30 -10.98 7.22 -3.63
CA VAL A 30 -10.16 6.79 -4.77
C VAL A 30 -11.05 6.54 -5.97
N GLU A 31 -10.59 6.99 -7.14
CA GLU A 31 -11.19 6.67 -8.43
C GLU A 31 -10.18 5.89 -9.24
N ILE A 32 -10.60 4.78 -9.82
CA ILE A 32 -9.74 3.90 -10.60
C ILE A 32 -10.22 3.87 -12.03
N THR A 33 -9.34 4.22 -12.96
CA THR A 33 -9.59 4.13 -14.40
C THR A 33 -8.45 3.35 -15.02
N GLU A 34 -8.69 2.10 -15.38
CA GLU A 34 -7.66 1.18 -15.85
C GLU A 34 -6.56 1.04 -14.77
N ASP A 35 -5.33 1.46 -15.07
CA ASP A 35 -4.21 1.39 -14.13
C ASP A 35 -3.99 2.70 -13.37
N LEU A 36 -4.81 3.72 -13.62
CA LEU A 36 -4.69 5.01 -12.95
C LEU A 36 -5.53 5.06 -11.69
N PHE A 37 -4.89 5.31 -10.55
CA PHE A 37 -5.52 5.46 -9.25
C PHE A 37 -5.41 6.92 -8.82
N SER A 38 -6.56 7.59 -8.70
CA SER A 38 -6.64 8.96 -8.18
C SER A 38 -7.06 8.90 -6.73
N PHE A 39 -6.08 8.99 -5.82
CA PHE A 39 -6.32 8.97 -4.37
C PHE A 39 -6.65 10.38 -3.88
N SER A 40 -7.55 10.48 -2.90
CA SER A 40 -7.81 11.78 -2.28
C SER A 40 -7.59 11.72 -0.77
N TRP A 41 -7.02 12.81 -0.26
CA TRP A 41 -6.84 13.06 1.17
C TRP A 41 -7.25 14.51 1.44
N ASN A 42 -8.22 14.71 2.35
CA ASN A 42 -8.68 16.05 2.74
C ASN A 42 -9.04 16.95 1.55
N GLY A 43 -9.65 16.36 0.51
CA GLY A 43 -10.05 17.10 -0.68
C GLY A 43 -8.96 17.32 -1.72
N SER A 44 -7.72 16.89 -1.45
CA SER A 44 -6.62 16.95 -2.41
C SER A 44 -6.45 15.61 -3.09
N TYR A 45 -6.21 15.63 -4.41
CA TYR A 45 -6.03 14.43 -5.22
C TYR A 45 -4.57 14.22 -5.58
N GLU A 46 -4.13 12.97 -5.53
CA GLU A 46 -2.81 12.55 -6.01
C GLU A 46 -2.98 11.31 -6.86
N ASP A 47 -2.40 11.34 -8.06
CA ASP A 47 -2.54 10.26 -9.03
C ASP A 47 -1.33 9.35 -9.02
N ALA A 48 -1.60 8.05 -9.06
CA ALA A 48 -0.57 7.02 -9.17
C ALA A 48 -0.97 6.03 -10.25
N GLU A 49 0.02 5.51 -10.95
CA GLU A 49 -0.18 4.46 -11.94
C GLU A 49 0.25 3.12 -11.36
N MET A 50 -0.62 2.11 -11.47
CA MET A 50 -0.26 0.75 -11.09
C MET A 50 0.61 0.17 -12.21
N VAL A 51 1.89 -0.01 -11.95
CA VAL A 51 2.88 -0.45 -12.94
C VAL A 51 3.22 -1.92 -12.84
N ASP A 52 2.84 -2.59 -11.76
CA ASP A 52 3.02 -4.03 -11.60
C ASP A 52 1.89 -4.56 -10.70
N ASP A 53 1.30 -5.68 -11.12
CA ASP A 53 0.18 -6.28 -10.43
C ASP A 53 0.24 -7.80 -10.61
N ILE A 54 0.62 -8.50 -9.54
CA ILE A 54 0.59 -9.95 -9.49
C ILE A 54 -0.37 -10.31 -8.36
N GLU A 55 -1.50 -10.90 -8.71
CA GLU A 55 -2.57 -11.21 -7.79
C GLU A 55 -2.05 -11.97 -6.55
N ASP A 56 -2.43 -11.49 -5.37
CA ASP A 56 -2.07 -12.05 -4.07
C ASP A 56 -0.57 -12.04 -3.74
N GLU A 57 0.26 -11.39 -4.57
CA GLU A 57 1.71 -11.37 -4.38
C GLU A 57 2.32 -9.99 -4.34
N ARG A 58 1.98 -9.12 -5.31
CA ARG A 58 2.70 -7.84 -5.43
C ARG A 58 1.88 -6.81 -6.17
N VAL A 59 1.89 -5.57 -5.66
CA VAL A 59 1.30 -4.41 -6.32
C VAL A 59 2.29 -3.27 -6.22
N ARG A 60 2.66 -2.67 -7.35
CA ARG A 60 3.59 -1.55 -7.41
C ARG A 60 2.93 -0.36 -8.07
N PHE A 61 3.09 0.82 -7.46
CA PHE A 61 2.56 2.08 -7.96
C PHE A 61 3.67 3.10 -8.16
N LYS A 62 3.48 3.97 -9.15
CA LYS A 62 4.32 5.15 -9.34
C LYS A 62 3.46 6.40 -9.25
N TRP A 63 3.88 7.37 -8.43
CA TRP A 63 3.23 8.67 -8.40
C TRP A 63 3.52 9.40 -9.70
N LEU A 64 2.49 10.01 -10.33
CA LEU A 64 2.67 10.73 -11.58
C LEU A 64 3.51 11.99 -11.40
N ASP A 65 3.46 12.59 -10.19
CA ASP A 65 4.19 13.82 -9.85
C ASP A 65 5.55 13.53 -9.20
N ALA A 66 6.03 12.29 -9.22
CA ALA A 66 7.33 11.96 -8.63
C ALA A 66 8.45 12.68 -9.36
N ASP A 67 9.35 13.32 -8.59
CA ASP A 67 10.52 14.02 -9.14
C ASP A 67 11.49 13.05 -9.80
N ASP A 68 11.62 11.84 -9.23
CA ASP A 68 12.50 10.81 -9.74
C ASP A 68 11.64 9.67 -10.33
N PRO A 69 11.70 9.45 -11.66
CA PRO A 69 10.88 8.43 -12.30
C PRO A 69 11.25 6.99 -11.90
N SER A 70 12.37 6.79 -11.22
CA SER A 70 12.75 5.46 -10.72
C SER A 70 12.09 5.13 -9.38
N GLU A 71 11.50 6.11 -8.69
CA GLU A 71 10.85 5.89 -7.40
C GLU A 71 9.47 5.29 -7.57
N TYR A 72 9.09 4.44 -6.61
CA TYR A 72 7.80 3.76 -6.59
C TYR A 72 7.44 3.44 -5.13
N PHE A 73 6.19 3.05 -4.89
CA PHE A 73 5.85 2.36 -3.65
C PHE A 73 5.24 1.01 -4.00
N GLU A 74 5.57 0.00 -3.19
CA GLU A 74 5.23 -1.37 -3.51
C GLU A 74 4.77 -2.13 -2.28
N PHE A 75 3.76 -2.95 -2.49
CA PHE A 75 3.28 -3.91 -1.51
C PHE A 75 3.58 -5.31 -2.01
N ARG A 76 4.30 -6.08 -1.20
CA ARG A 76 4.56 -7.49 -1.48
C ARG A 76 4.04 -8.30 -0.32
N MET A 77 3.31 -9.37 -0.61
CA MET A 77 2.70 -10.19 0.42
C MET A 77 2.99 -11.67 0.18
N TYR A 78 3.30 -12.38 1.25
CA TYR A 78 3.57 -13.82 1.18
C TYR A 78 3.38 -14.45 2.55
N LYS A 79 3.20 -15.77 2.58
CA LYS A 79 3.12 -16.50 3.84
C LYS A 79 4.51 -16.89 4.32
N SER A 80 4.74 -16.72 5.63
CA SER A 80 5.96 -17.22 6.26
C SER A 80 5.91 -18.74 6.34
N ASP A 81 6.97 -19.40 5.88
CA ASP A 81 7.08 -20.87 5.96
C ASP A 81 7.23 -21.35 7.40
N VAL A 82 7.67 -20.49 8.30
CA VAL A 82 7.94 -20.84 9.70
C VAL A 82 6.70 -20.69 10.56
N THR A 83 6.02 -19.51 10.49
CA THR A 83 4.89 -19.19 11.36
C THR A 83 3.54 -19.35 10.69
N LEU A 84 3.50 -19.47 9.37
CA LEU A 84 2.29 -19.48 8.53
C LEU A 84 1.49 -18.18 8.59
N GLU A 85 2.05 -17.14 9.20
CA GLU A 85 1.47 -15.80 9.17
C GLU A 85 1.81 -15.13 7.84
N THR A 86 1.03 -14.10 7.48
CA THR A 86 1.30 -13.32 6.27
C THR A 86 2.28 -12.20 6.58
N ILE A 87 3.28 -12.05 5.74
CA ILE A 87 4.21 -10.92 5.80
C ILE A 87 3.84 -9.96 4.69
N LEU A 88 3.65 -8.69 5.07
CA LEU A 88 3.48 -7.59 4.12
C LEU A 88 4.75 -6.77 4.12
N GLU A 89 5.43 -6.73 3.00
CA GLU A 89 6.60 -5.86 2.80
C GLU A 89 6.15 -4.60 2.06
N VAL A 90 6.47 -3.45 2.65
CA VAL A 90 6.20 -2.15 2.03
C VAL A 90 7.53 -1.53 1.65
N THR A 91 7.66 -1.15 0.38
CA THR A 91 8.82 -0.43 -0.14
C THR A 91 8.36 0.96 -0.55
N ASP A 92 9.05 1.98 -0.07
CA ASP A 92 8.78 3.38 -0.41
C ASP A 92 10.10 4.13 -0.42
N PHE A 93 10.12 5.27 -1.08
CA PHE A 93 11.30 6.12 -1.19
C PHE A 93 11.02 7.45 -0.50
N CYS A 94 12.06 8.02 0.10
CA CYS A 94 11.96 9.32 0.75
C CYS A 94 13.29 10.05 0.61
N ASP A 95 13.27 11.35 0.86
CA ASP A 95 14.48 12.15 0.86
C ASP A 95 15.35 11.80 2.08
N MET A 96 16.64 12.04 1.95
CA MET A 96 17.57 11.82 3.05
C MET A 96 17.15 12.67 4.26
N GLY A 97 17.00 12.03 5.41
CA GLY A 97 16.55 12.69 6.63
C GLY A 97 15.07 12.52 6.92
N ASP A 98 14.27 12.03 5.95
CA ASP A 98 12.84 11.83 6.10
C ASP A 98 12.44 10.38 6.39
N GLU A 99 13.42 9.49 6.58
CA GLU A 99 13.19 8.05 6.76
C GLU A 99 12.28 7.77 7.95
N ARG A 100 12.50 8.49 9.06
CA ARG A 100 11.71 8.30 10.27
C ARG A 100 10.26 8.73 10.06
N SER A 101 10.05 9.88 9.44
CA SER A 101 8.70 10.40 9.15
C SER A 101 7.94 9.47 8.22
N THR A 102 8.61 8.97 7.19
CA THR A 102 8.03 8.04 6.23
C THR A 102 7.65 6.73 6.92
N ARG A 103 8.52 6.22 7.77
CA ARG A 103 8.27 4.98 8.53
C ARG A 103 7.09 5.16 9.51
N ASP A 104 7.03 6.29 10.20
CA ASP A 104 5.93 6.59 11.14
C ASP A 104 4.60 6.67 10.41
N LEU A 105 4.57 7.28 9.23
CA LEU A 105 3.37 7.36 8.40
C LEU A 105 2.88 5.96 8.01
N TRP A 106 3.79 5.11 7.53
CA TRP A 106 3.43 3.74 7.18
C TRP A 106 2.98 2.92 8.39
N ASN A 107 3.61 3.10 9.54
CA ASN A 107 3.17 2.44 10.78
C ASN A 107 1.73 2.80 11.13
N GLN A 108 1.35 4.07 10.96
CA GLN A 108 -0.03 4.52 11.23
C GLN A 108 -1.00 3.90 10.22
N GLN A 109 -0.67 3.93 8.94
CA GLN A 109 -1.53 3.37 7.89
C GLN A 109 -1.69 1.86 8.04
N ILE A 110 -0.60 1.16 8.34
CA ILE A 110 -0.65 -0.30 8.53
C ILE A 110 -1.45 -0.67 9.78
N THR A 111 -1.39 0.14 10.84
CA THR A 111 -2.22 -0.07 12.01
C THR A 111 -3.71 0.00 11.65
N ALA A 112 -4.09 0.98 10.84
CA ALA A 112 -5.46 1.10 10.34
C ALA A 112 -5.85 -0.10 9.47
N LEU A 113 -4.97 -0.52 8.57
CA LEU A 113 -5.19 -1.70 7.73
C LEU A 113 -5.43 -2.94 8.59
N ARG A 114 -4.60 -3.14 9.61
CA ARG A 114 -4.72 -4.30 10.50
C ARG A 114 -6.06 -4.33 11.22
N GLN A 115 -6.55 -3.18 11.66
CA GLN A 115 -7.87 -3.07 12.30
C GLN A 115 -9.00 -3.43 11.34
N GLU A 116 -8.89 -3.03 10.07
CA GLU A 116 -9.94 -3.25 9.08
C GLU A 116 -9.97 -4.68 8.53
N CYS A 117 -8.83 -5.33 8.42
CA CYS A 117 -8.77 -6.68 7.85
C CYS A 117 -8.76 -7.80 8.90
N GLY A 118 -8.93 -7.46 10.17
CA GLY A 118 -9.04 -8.44 11.26
C GLY A 118 -7.71 -8.92 11.83
N GLY A 119 -6.66 -8.16 11.59
CA GLY A 119 -5.33 -8.50 12.10
C GLY A 119 -4.48 -9.18 11.10
#